data_37ae2f8eaf7fa909b5f8fb637f086b2c
#
_entry.id   37ae2f8eaf7fa909b5f8fb637f086b2c
#
_cell.length_a   1.000
_cell.length_b   1.000
_cell.length_c   1.000
_cell.angle_alpha   90.00
_cell.angle_beta   90.00
_cell.angle_gamma   90.00
#
_symmetry.space_group_name_H-M   'P 1'
#
loop_
_entity.id
_entity.type
_entity.pdbx_description
1 polymer ?
#
loop_
_entity_poly.entity_id
_entity_poly.type
_entity_poly.pdbx_seq_one_letter_code
_entity_poly.pdbx_strand_id
1 'polypeptide(L)'
;MYDINILRQWQFYTSFTFILLVCLITNTSIFLIMRNDVLAEESAFRKEFIEKSETLQFEALVTIIKKDKDIIPGEIKSLIKDAMTKELGERLYLLDIAERMVVMYEHWHGGGKELKELLEEIQNLRRSEITKGEKVNAELNKWSKEKKFIGNLVLNEHLDQMTASGLPPVIYPHWIHRTYFKCKVCHESIFIKIQGANNISHSQMNEGKQCGVCHNDTIAFGANKQCAKCHIAGKPEVERLLDPRHVDHNKIKDVASRLGAEWNIENIPGKAIPLDRFGFIDWIKLGDMRVIKPVASLSKDFKEEIRETAILFEAVSPSTNDVLFDHKVHSWWHNCSTCHPKIFEAELGGNDERMIYNAEGRYCGECHSRVAFTFADCLKCHKVPKGKIPEGAMIRNRRPPEIKDGEVLSQ
;
A
#
# COMPACT_ATOMS: atom_id res chain seq x y z
N MET A 1 -37.05 -14.99 72.62
CA MET A 1 -36.80 -16.05 71.59
C MET A 1 -36.41 -15.32 70.29
N TYR A 2 -35.15 -15.12 70.02
CA TYR A 2 -34.71 -14.54 68.75
C TYR A 2 -34.62 -15.67 67.72
N ASP A 3 -35.17 -15.41 66.55
CA ASP A 3 -35.39 -16.37 65.48
C ASP A 3 -34.07 -16.85 64.86
N ILE A 4 -33.71 -18.10 65.13
CA ILE A 4 -32.49 -18.78 64.64
C ILE A 4 -32.45 -18.83 63.11
N ASN A 5 -33.56 -18.63 62.42
CA ASN A 5 -33.68 -18.65 61.00
C ASN A 5 -33.06 -17.38 60.32
N ILE A 6 -33.12 -16.24 61.02
CA ILE A 6 -32.53 -14.98 60.48
C ILE A 6 -31.03 -15.06 60.51
N LEU A 7 -30.41 -15.64 61.53
CA LEU A 7 -28.93 -15.81 61.60
C LEU A 7 -28.39 -16.80 60.57
N ARG A 8 -29.17 -17.86 60.25
CA ARG A 8 -28.79 -18.78 59.16
C ARG A 8 -28.92 -18.16 57.79
N GLN A 9 -29.90 -17.31 57.54
CA GLN A 9 -29.98 -16.58 56.24
C GLN A 9 -28.82 -15.59 56.09
N TRP A 10 -28.44 -14.88 57.14
CA TRP A 10 -27.31 -13.96 57.07
C TRP A 10 -25.96 -14.65 56.83
N GLN A 11 -25.72 -15.81 57.44
CA GLN A 11 -24.54 -16.62 57.18
C GLN A 11 -24.50 -17.18 55.73
N PHE A 12 -25.65 -17.50 55.18
CA PHE A 12 -25.73 -17.99 53.81
C PHE A 12 -25.45 -16.85 52.79
N TYR A 13 -25.98 -15.66 53.03
CA TYR A 13 -25.72 -14.49 52.18
C TYR A 13 -24.27 -14.01 52.24
N THR A 14 -23.67 -13.99 53.41
CA THR A 14 -22.27 -13.59 53.59
C THR A 14 -21.30 -14.58 52.98
N SER A 15 -21.58 -15.90 53.09
CA SER A 15 -20.76 -16.94 52.44
C SER A 15 -20.90 -16.91 50.90
N PHE A 16 -22.11 -16.68 50.39
CA PHE A 16 -22.35 -16.62 48.95
C PHE A 16 -21.72 -15.40 48.32
N THR A 17 -21.81 -14.22 48.94
CA THR A 17 -21.14 -12.99 48.51
C THR A 17 -19.61 -13.11 48.60
N PHE A 18 -19.09 -13.78 49.63
CA PHE A 18 -17.65 -14.01 49.74
C PHE A 18 -17.13 -14.97 48.65
N ILE A 19 -17.85 -16.05 48.34
CA ILE A 19 -17.51 -16.98 47.24
C ILE A 19 -17.60 -16.27 45.89
N LEU A 20 -18.63 -15.44 45.68
CA LEU A 20 -18.76 -14.65 44.44
C LEU A 20 -17.63 -13.61 44.31
N LEU A 21 -17.21 -12.97 45.38
CA LEU A 21 -16.10 -12.02 45.39
C LEU A 21 -14.77 -12.71 45.14
N VAL A 22 -14.53 -13.88 45.73
CA VAL A 22 -13.34 -14.70 45.49
C VAL A 22 -13.30 -15.22 44.04
N CYS A 23 -14.44 -15.66 43.48
CA CYS A 23 -14.56 -16.05 42.08
C CYS A 23 -14.32 -14.89 41.12
N LEU A 24 -14.79 -13.67 41.44
CA LEU A 24 -14.54 -12.47 40.67
C LEU A 24 -13.04 -12.05 40.74
N ILE A 25 -12.44 -12.09 41.92
CA ILE A 25 -11.03 -11.77 42.12
C ILE A 25 -10.11 -12.82 41.43
N THR A 26 -10.43 -14.10 41.54
CA THR A 26 -9.66 -15.16 40.86
C THR A 26 -9.83 -15.10 39.34
N ASN A 27 -11.04 -14.87 38.82
CA ASN A 27 -11.24 -14.68 37.40
C ASN A 27 -10.56 -13.41 36.87
N THR A 28 -10.59 -12.29 37.59
CA THR A 28 -9.86 -11.09 37.20
C THR A 28 -8.36 -11.27 37.36
N SER A 29 -7.87 -12.00 38.34
CA SER A 29 -6.45 -12.32 38.48
C SER A 29 -5.99 -13.30 37.41
N ILE A 30 -6.77 -14.33 37.08
CA ILE A 30 -6.50 -15.24 35.98
C ILE A 30 -6.57 -14.51 34.64
N PHE A 31 -7.53 -13.59 34.47
CA PHE A 31 -7.62 -12.76 33.27
C PHE A 31 -6.45 -11.76 33.15
N LEU A 32 -5.97 -11.20 34.25
CA LEU A 32 -4.78 -10.34 34.31
C LEU A 32 -3.48 -11.14 34.09
N ILE A 33 -3.39 -12.35 34.64
CA ILE A 33 -2.25 -13.25 34.43
C ILE A 33 -2.26 -13.75 32.97
N MET A 34 -3.41 -14.17 32.43
CA MET A 34 -3.53 -14.52 31.01
C MET A 34 -3.29 -13.33 30.08
N ARG A 35 -3.64 -12.11 30.50
CA ARG A 35 -3.34 -10.91 29.72
C ARG A 35 -1.85 -10.52 29.76
N ASN A 36 -1.15 -10.80 30.83
CA ASN A 36 0.30 -10.58 30.93
C ASN A 36 1.10 -11.68 30.21
N ASP A 37 0.61 -12.93 30.16
CA ASP A 37 1.23 -13.99 29.37
C ASP A 37 0.94 -13.87 27.87
N VAL A 38 -0.07 -13.08 27.47
CA VAL A 38 -0.44 -12.85 26.05
C VAL A 38 0.25 -11.61 25.45
N LEU A 39 0.74 -10.71 26.28
CA LEU A 39 1.69 -9.71 25.85
C LEU A 39 3.09 -10.33 25.94
N ALA A 40 3.43 -11.22 25.01
CA ALA A 40 4.82 -11.53 24.72
C ALA A 40 5.54 -10.19 24.60
N GLU A 41 6.50 -9.95 25.47
CA GLU A 41 7.27 -8.70 25.51
C GLU A 41 7.85 -8.51 24.10
N GLU A 42 7.40 -7.46 23.42
CA GLU A 42 7.78 -7.19 22.05
C GLU A 42 9.31 -7.15 21.97
N SER A 43 9.91 -8.05 21.21
CA SER A 43 11.37 -8.16 21.17
C SER A 43 12.02 -6.85 20.71
N ALA A 44 13.23 -6.58 21.20
CA ALA A 44 14.00 -5.40 20.77
C ALA A 44 14.19 -5.39 19.25
N PHE A 45 14.42 -6.57 18.65
CA PHE A 45 14.51 -6.75 17.21
C PHE A 45 13.21 -6.31 16.51
N ARG A 46 12.05 -6.77 16.99
CA ARG A 46 10.74 -6.44 16.38
C ARG A 46 10.49 -4.93 16.42
N LYS A 47 10.72 -4.29 17.56
CA LYS A 47 10.59 -2.84 17.73
C LYS A 47 11.46 -2.09 16.75
N GLU A 48 12.73 -2.46 16.65
CA GLU A 48 13.67 -1.84 15.73
C GLU A 48 13.26 -2.08 14.27
N PHE A 49 12.88 -3.30 13.90
CA PHE A 49 12.43 -3.61 12.54
C PHE A 49 11.19 -2.81 12.15
N ILE A 50 10.19 -2.73 13.02
CA ILE A 50 8.98 -1.95 12.80
C ILE A 50 9.33 -0.46 12.63
N GLU A 51 10.12 0.11 13.55
CA GLU A 51 10.54 1.51 13.48
C GLU A 51 11.25 1.84 12.16
N LYS A 52 12.24 1.01 11.77
CA LYS A 52 12.97 1.22 10.51
C LYS A 52 12.09 1.00 9.27
N SER A 53 11.14 0.06 9.36
CA SER A 53 10.16 -0.19 8.30
C SER A 53 9.21 1.00 8.11
N GLU A 54 8.71 1.56 9.20
CA GLU A 54 7.80 2.71 9.18
C GLU A 54 8.48 4.00 8.74
N THR A 55 9.75 4.15 9.05
CA THR A 55 10.56 5.33 8.68
C THR A 55 11.27 5.15 7.34
N LEU A 56 11.02 4.06 6.60
CA LEU A 56 11.61 3.74 5.29
C LEU A 56 13.15 3.70 5.27
N GLN A 57 13.77 3.35 6.39
CA GLN A 57 15.22 3.21 6.49
C GLN A 57 15.69 1.86 5.93
N PHE A 58 15.61 1.68 4.62
CA PHE A 58 15.84 0.38 3.94
C PHE A 58 17.24 -0.19 4.17
N GLU A 59 18.27 0.65 4.20
CA GLU A 59 19.65 0.19 4.46
C GLU A 59 19.80 -0.32 5.90
N ALA A 60 19.16 0.33 6.85
CA ALA A 60 19.11 -0.14 8.24
C ALA A 60 18.35 -1.47 8.33
N LEU A 61 17.21 -1.61 7.65
CA LEU A 61 16.47 -2.88 7.59
C LEU A 61 17.33 -4.01 7.02
N VAL A 62 18.05 -3.75 5.93
CA VAL A 62 18.97 -4.73 5.33
C VAL A 62 20.06 -5.13 6.33
N THR A 63 20.61 -4.16 7.08
CA THR A 63 21.63 -4.42 8.09
C THR A 63 21.10 -5.30 9.21
N ILE A 64 19.91 -5.00 9.74
CA ILE A 64 19.23 -5.78 10.77
C ILE A 64 18.97 -7.21 10.27
N ILE A 65 18.39 -7.37 9.08
CA ILE A 65 18.10 -8.67 8.51
C ILE A 65 19.36 -9.52 8.34
N LYS A 66 20.47 -8.93 7.90
CA LYS A 66 21.75 -9.65 7.75
C LYS A 66 22.37 -10.06 9.07
N LYS A 67 22.26 -9.19 10.09
CA LYS A 67 22.87 -9.41 11.40
C LYS A 67 22.14 -10.46 12.23
N ASP A 68 20.81 -10.38 12.25
CA ASP A 68 19.97 -11.10 13.22
C ASP A 68 19.29 -12.33 12.60
N LYS A 69 19.98 -12.99 11.67
CA LYS A 69 19.50 -14.14 10.89
C LYS A 69 18.77 -15.20 11.71
N ASP A 70 19.32 -15.57 12.87
CA ASP A 70 18.86 -16.75 13.61
C ASP A 70 17.55 -16.52 14.38
N ILE A 71 17.23 -15.25 14.69
CA ILE A 71 16.01 -14.91 15.44
C ILE A 71 14.80 -14.64 14.53
N ILE A 72 15.02 -14.25 13.28
CA ILE A 72 13.97 -13.78 12.36
C ILE A 72 12.87 -14.82 12.11
N PRO A 73 13.16 -16.12 11.86
CA PRO A 73 12.09 -17.11 11.69
C PRO A 73 11.17 -17.23 12.92
N GLY A 74 11.73 -17.12 14.12
CA GLY A 74 10.98 -17.10 15.37
C GLY A 74 10.09 -15.84 15.50
N GLU A 75 10.61 -14.68 15.14
CA GLU A 75 9.88 -13.42 15.16
C GLU A 75 8.72 -13.40 14.17
N ILE A 76 8.89 -13.95 12.97
CA ILE A 76 7.83 -14.08 11.98
C ILE A 76 6.68 -14.93 12.54
N LYS A 77 6.97 -16.08 13.13
CA LYS A 77 5.96 -16.93 13.76
C LYS A 77 5.24 -16.24 14.91
N SER A 78 5.99 -15.52 15.72
CA SER A 78 5.41 -14.72 16.82
C SER A 78 4.51 -13.61 16.29
N LEU A 79 4.89 -12.89 15.24
CA LEU A 79 4.06 -11.86 14.60
C LEU A 79 2.75 -12.43 14.04
N ILE A 80 2.80 -13.61 13.40
CA ILE A 80 1.59 -14.28 12.90
C ILE A 80 0.66 -14.62 14.07
N LYS A 81 1.20 -15.20 15.14
CA LYS A 81 0.44 -15.54 16.34
C LYS A 81 -0.20 -14.30 16.97
N ASP A 82 0.56 -13.23 17.15
CA ASP A 82 0.08 -11.99 17.74
C ASP A 82 -1.00 -11.34 16.87
N ALA A 83 -0.82 -11.36 15.56
CA ALA A 83 -1.81 -10.86 14.61
C ALA A 83 -3.18 -11.51 14.81
N MET A 84 -3.22 -12.82 15.07
CA MET A 84 -4.49 -13.53 15.24
C MET A 84 -5.26 -13.14 16.51
N THR A 85 -4.61 -12.49 17.47
CA THR A 85 -5.26 -11.97 18.70
C THR A 85 -5.78 -10.54 18.56
N LYS A 86 -5.49 -9.85 17.45
CA LYS A 86 -5.76 -8.42 17.25
C LYS A 86 -7.02 -8.17 16.43
N GLU A 87 -7.55 -6.95 16.55
CA GLU A 87 -8.61 -6.45 15.69
C GLU A 87 -8.15 -6.32 14.23
N LEU A 88 -9.09 -6.30 13.29
CA LEU A 88 -8.83 -6.43 11.85
C LEU A 88 -7.71 -5.50 11.33
N GLY A 89 -7.73 -4.22 11.68
CA GLY A 89 -6.74 -3.25 11.19
C GLY A 89 -5.33 -3.56 11.69
N GLU A 90 -5.19 -3.84 12.98
CA GLU A 90 -3.92 -4.17 13.63
C GLU A 90 -3.43 -5.55 13.18
N ARG A 91 -4.33 -6.51 13.00
CA ARG A 91 -4.03 -7.82 12.43
C ARG A 91 -3.41 -7.73 11.05
N LEU A 92 -4.04 -7.00 10.15
CA LEU A 92 -3.53 -6.81 8.79
C LEU A 92 -2.17 -6.10 8.78
N TYR A 93 -1.97 -5.15 9.69
CA TYR A 93 -0.69 -4.48 9.85
C TYR A 93 0.42 -5.43 10.31
N LEU A 94 0.19 -6.25 11.33
CA LEU A 94 1.19 -7.22 11.81
C LEU A 94 1.52 -8.29 10.76
N LEU A 95 0.51 -8.76 10.03
CA LEU A 95 0.72 -9.69 8.90
C LEU A 95 1.53 -9.02 7.77
N ASP A 96 1.37 -7.72 7.55
CA ASP A 96 2.17 -6.96 6.58
C ASP A 96 3.66 -6.89 7.00
N ILE A 97 3.92 -6.64 8.27
CA ILE A 97 5.28 -6.64 8.83
C ILE A 97 5.89 -8.06 8.74
N ALA A 98 5.15 -9.10 9.08
CA ALA A 98 5.62 -10.47 8.96
C ALA A 98 5.97 -10.85 7.52
N GLU A 99 5.13 -10.49 6.55
CA GLU A 99 5.39 -10.70 5.12
C GLU A 99 6.68 -9.99 4.68
N ARG A 100 6.87 -8.74 5.09
CA ARG A 100 8.09 -7.98 4.78
C ARG A 100 9.34 -8.65 5.35
N MET A 101 9.28 -9.14 6.60
CA MET A 101 10.40 -9.88 7.19
C MET A 101 10.74 -11.13 6.39
N VAL A 102 9.74 -11.96 6.04
CA VAL A 102 9.96 -13.19 5.25
C VAL A 102 10.66 -12.85 3.94
N VAL A 103 10.12 -11.89 3.21
CA VAL A 103 10.61 -11.50 1.90
C VAL A 103 12.05 -11.00 1.96
N MET A 104 12.36 -10.12 2.90
CA MET A 104 13.73 -9.61 3.07
C MET A 104 14.69 -10.71 3.52
N TYR A 105 14.24 -11.58 4.41
CA TYR A 105 15.06 -12.72 4.84
C TYR A 105 15.39 -13.66 3.68
N GLU A 106 14.39 -14.05 2.88
CA GLU A 106 14.60 -14.89 1.69
C GLU A 106 15.61 -14.29 0.72
N HIS A 107 15.50 -12.98 0.50
CA HIS A 107 16.40 -12.29 -0.42
C HIS A 107 17.86 -12.33 0.03
N TRP A 108 18.14 -12.17 1.33
CA TRP A 108 19.50 -12.05 1.84
C TRP A 108 20.10 -13.36 2.35
N HIS A 109 19.29 -14.33 2.73
CA HIS A 109 19.76 -15.59 3.33
C HIS A 109 19.34 -16.85 2.56
N GLY A 110 18.52 -16.66 1.53
CA GLY A 110 17.92 -17.77 0.80
C GLY A 110 16.68 -18.33 1.50
N GLY A 111 15.72 -18.80 0.73
CA GLY A 111 14.47 -19.36 1.22
C GLY A 111 14.56 -20.87 1.40
N GLY A 112 14.21 -21.34 2.60
CA GLY A 112 13.93 -22.75 2.85
C GLY A 112 12.44 -23.07 2.65
N LYS A 113 12.09 -24.37 2.69
CA LYS A 113 10.69 -24.82 2.58
C LYS A 113 9.81 -24.18 3.66
N GLU A 114 10.30 -24.10 4.88
CA GLU A 114 9.59 -23.52 6.02
C GLU A 114 9.19 -22.05 5.81
N LEU A 115 10.08 -21.23 5.28
CA LEU A 115 9.79 -19.82 5.02
C LEU A 115 8.75 -19.63 3.90
N LYS A 116 8.78 -20.50 2.89
CA LYS A 116 7.77 -20.48 1.83
C LYS A 116 6.39 -20.84 2.37
N GLU A 117 6.33 -21.82 3.26
CA GLU A 117 5.09 -22.21 3.93
C GLU A 117 4.55 -21.06 4.81
N LEU A 118 5.42 -20.40 5.59
CA LEU A 118 5.04 -19.23 6.39
C LEU A 118 4.52 -18.06 5.53
N LEU A 119 5.17 -17.82 4.40
CA LEU A 119 4.70 -16.75 3.51
C LEU A 119 3.34 -17.07 2.90
N GLU A 120 3.14 -18.32 2.47
CA GLU A 120 1.84 -18.76 1.94
C GLU A 120 0.75 -18.66 3.02
N GLU A 121 1.06 -19.02 4.26
CA GLU A 121 0.17 -18.85 5.41
C GLU A 121 -0.19 -17.37 5.62
N ILE A 122 0.79 -16.47 5.70
CA ILE A 122 0.57 -15.03 5.85
C ILE A 122 -0.33 -14.49 4.75
N GLN A 123 -0.04 -14.84 3.50
CA GLN A 123 -0.80 -14.35 2.35
C GLN A 123 -2.23 -14.90 2.33
N ASN A 124 -2.44 -16.14 2.77
CA ASN A 124 -3.76 -16.73 2.89
C ASN A 124 -4.57 -16.06 4.01
N LEU A 125 -3.97 -15.84 5.17
CA LEU A 125 -4.58 -15.13 6.28
C LEU A 125 -4.99 -13.71 5.88
N ARG A 126 -4.09 -12.95 5.25
CA ARG A 126 -4.39 -11.60 4.78
C ARG A 126 -5.56 -11.58 3.79
N ARG A 127 -5.56 -12.47 2.81
CA ARG A 127 -6.65 -12.59 1.84
C ARG A 127 -7.99 -12.92 2.51
N SER A 128 -7.98 -13.85 3.44
CA SER A 128 -9.15 -14.23 4.24
C SER A 128 -9.72 -13.06 5.03
N GLU A 129 -8.87 -12.30 5.71
CA GLU A 129 -9.30 -11.16 6.53
C GLU A 129 -9.79 -9.97 5.69
N ILE A 130 -9.15 -9.68 4.56
CA ILE A 130 -9.63 -8.67 3.61
C ILE A 130 -11.03 -9.05 3.11
N THR A 131 -11.24 -10.31 2.73
CA THR A 131 -12.55 -10.80 2.26
C THR A 131 -13.62 -10.74 3.35
N LYS A 132 -13.28 -11.02 4.61
CA LYS A 132 -14.20 -10.85 5.75
C LYS A 132 -14.53 -9.38 5.99
N GLY A 133 -13.51 -8.51 5.98
CA GLY A 133 -13.70 -7.07 6.12
C GLY A 133 -14.57 -6.48 5.00
N GLU A 134 -14.41 -6.94 3.76
CA GLU A 134 -15.26 -6.57 2.63
C GLU A 134 -16.72 -6.95 2.86
N LYS A 135 -16.99 -8.11 3.46
CA LYS A 135 -18.36 -8.55 3.77
C LYS A 135 -19.01 -7.70 4.86
N VAL A 136 -18.27 -7.37 5.91
CA VAL A 136 -18.75 -6.53 7.03
C VAL A 136 -19.00 -5.09 6.57
N ASN A 137 -18.18 -4.59 5.65
CA ASN A 137 -18.29 -3.24 5.08
C ASN A 137 -19.02 -3.21 3.73
N ALA A 138 -19.90 -4.16 3.43
CA ALA A 138 -20.55 -4.27 2.11
C ALA A 138 -21.33 -3.00 1.69
N GLU A 139 -21.82 -2.21 2.63
CA GLU A 139 -22.46 -0.91 2.34
C GLU A 139 -21.46 0.23 2.14
N LEU A 140 -20.35 0.23 2.85
CA LEU A 140 -19.20 1.13 2.60
C LEU A 140 -18.48 0.73 1.29
N ASN A 141 -18.61 -0.52 0.89
CA ASN A 141 -17.96 -1.13 -0.28
C ASN A 141 -18.71 -0.93 -1.61
N LYS A 142 -19.84 -0.25 -1.66
CA LYS A 142 -20.34 0.30 -2.94
C LYS A 142 -19.25 1.15 -3.61
N TRP A 143 -18.42 1.76 -2.80
CA TRP A 143 -17.29 2.58 -3.24
C TRP A 143 -16.07 1.76 -3.65
N SER A 144 -15.83 0.61 -3.02
CA SER A 144 -14.65 -0.23 -3.28
C SER A 144 -14.84 -1.20 -4.44
N LYS A 145 -16.08 -1.57 -4.79
CA LYS A 145 -16.34 -2.48 -5.91
C LYS A 145 -15.85 -1.92 -7.25
N GLU A 146 -15.92 -0.61 -7.44
CA GLU A 146 -15.43 0.04 -8.67
C GLU A 146 -13.93 0.33 -8.64
N LYS A 147 -13.26 0.27 -7.47
CA LYS A 147 -11.86 0.64 -7.27
C LYS A 147 -10.97 -0.49 -6.76
N LYS A 148 -11.37 -1.74 -6.98
CA LYS A 148 -10.64 -2.92 -6.46
C LYS A 148 -9.19 -2.98 -6.93
N PHE A 149 -8.86 -2.33 -8.03
CA PHE A 149 -7.51 -2.17 -8.56
C PHE A 149 -7.26 -0.71 -8.85
N ILE A 150 -6.61 -0.04 -7.92
CA ILE A 150 -6.20 1.36 -8.09
C ILE A 150 -5.42 1.52 -9.39
N GLY A 151 -5.82 2.49 -10.19
CA GLY A 151 -5.18 2.84 -11.45
C GLY A 151 -5.76 2.17 -12.68
N ASN A 152 -6.85 1.42 -12.57
CA ASN A 152 -7.60 1.05 -13.77
C ASN A 152 -8.45 2.24 -14.21
N LEU A 153 -8.24 2.69 -15.45
CA LEU A 153 -9.02 3.76 -16.06
C LEU A 153 -9.95 3.19 -17.11
N VAL A 154 -11.21 3.63 -17.10
CA VAL A 154 -12.13 3.41 -18.20
C VAL A 154 -12.01 4.57 -19.16
N LEU A 155 -11.66 4.29 -20.41
CA LEU A 155 -11.57 5.26 -21.50
C LEU A 155 -12.83 5.14 -22.34
N ASN A 156 -13.64 6.16 -22.35
CA ASN A 156 -14.95 6.21 -22.99
C ASN A 156 -15.21 7.52 -23.77
N GLU A 157 -14.16 8.27 -24.08
CA GLU A 157 -14.27 9.56 -24.78
C GLU A 157 -14.93 9.43 -26.16
N HIS A 158 -14.84 8.24 -26.79
CA HIS A 158 -15.46 7.91 -28.09
C HIS A 158 -16.51 6.82 -27.96
N LEU A 159 -17.35 6.87 -26.92
CA LEU A 159 -18.33 5.82 -26.60
C LEU A 159 -19.29 5.54 -27.76
N ASP A 160 -19.76 6.57 -28.48
CA ASP A 160 -20.68 6.41 -29.60
C ASP A 160 -20.06 5.61 -30.74
N GLN A 161 -18.79 5.88 -31.07
CA GLN A 161 -18.06 5.14 -32.11
C GLN A 161 -17.76 3.69 -31.67
N MET A 162 -17.42 3.47 -30.40
CA MET A 162 -17.24 2.14 -29.85
C MET A 162 -18.55 1.34 -29.92
N THR A 163 -19.65 1.95 -29.50
CA THR A 163 -20.99 1.32 -29.54
C THR A 163 -21.40 0.99 -30.95
N ALA A 164 -21.22 1.91 -31.90
CA ALA A 164 -21.50 1.67 -33.30
C ALA A 164 -20.68 0.52 -33.92
N SER A 165 -19.47 0.30 -33.38
CA SER A 165 -18.56 -0.79 -33.77
C SER A 165 -18.80 -2.09 -32.99
N GLY A 166 -19.77 -2.14 -32.09
CA GLY A 166 -20.02 -3.28 -31.19
C GLY A 166 -18.92 -3.54 -30.17
N LEU A 167 -18.12 -2.54 -29.84
CA LEU A 167 -17.00 -2.63 -28.90
C LEU A 167 -17.36 -1.95 -27.57
N PRO A 168 -17.10 -2.59 -26.43
CA PRO A 168 -17.21 -1.93 -25.13
C PRO A 168 -16.11 -0.88 -24.93
N PRO A 169 -16.24 0.00 -23.92
CA PRO A 169 -15.16 0.90 -23.54
C PRO A 169 -13.86 0.18 -23.23
N VAL A 170 -12.76 0.92 -23.30
CA VAL A 170 -11.42 0.41 -22.99
C VAL A 170 -11.17 0.47 -21.50
N ILE A 171 -10.54 -0.57 -20.94
CA ILE A 171 -9.91 -0.50 -19.63
C ILE A 171 -8.40 -0.40 -19.80
N TYR A 172 -7.80 0.66 -19.27
CA TYR A 172 -6.36 0.85 -19.18
C TYR A 172 -5.87 0.48 -17.78
N PRO A 173 -5.13 -0.63 -17.61
CA PRO A 173 -4.61 -1.05 -16.31
C PRO A 173 -3.22 -0.47 -16.06
N HIS A 174 -3.10 0.61 -15.32
CA HIS A 174 -1.82 1.20 -14.94
C HIS A 174 -0.88 0.20 -14.29
N TRP A 175 -1.38 -0.71 -13.44
CA TRP A 175 -0.54 -1.62 -12.70
C TRP A 175 0.25 -2.57 -13.62
N ILE A 176 -0.35 -3.05 -14.72
CA ILE A 176 0.35 -3.89 -15.68
C ILE A 176 1.50 -3.10 -16.32
N HIS A 177 1.23 -1.89 -16.80
CA HIS A 177 2.23 -1.04 -17.45
C HIS A 177 3.34 -0.63 -16.47
N ARG A 178 2.97 -0.39 -15.21
CA ARG A 178 3.92 -0.04 -14.14
C ARG A 178 4.92 -1.15 -13.81
N THR A 179 4.62 -2.41 -14.15
CA THR A 179 5.61 -3.49 -14.04
C THR A 179 6.74 -3.37 -15.05
N TYR A 180 6.51 -2.71 -16.18
CA TYR A 180 7.48 -2.52 -17.26
C TYR A 180 8.13 -1.14 -17.25
N PHE A 181 7.36 -0.11 -16.88
CA PHE A 181 7.73 1.29 -17.04
C PHE A 181 7.53 2.06 -15.73
N LYS A 182 8.47 2.97 -15.47
CA LYS A 182 8.28 4.02 -14.48
C LYS A 182 7.28 5.05 -15.01
N CYS A 183 6.57 5.75 -14.14
CA CYS A 183 5.55 6.73 -14.52
C CYS A 183 6.09 7.79 -15.50
N LYS A 184 7.35 8.22 -15.30
CA LYS A 184 8.04 9.22 -16.11
C LYS A 184 8.20 8.84 -17.58
N VAL A 185 8.08 7.57 -17.95
CA VAL A 185 8.17 7.14 -19.35
C VAL A 185 6.95 7.56 -20.16
N CYS A 186 5.77 7.45 -19.57
CA CYS A 186 4.50 7.75 -20.22
C CYS A 186 4.06 9.19 -19.98
N HIS A 187 4.19 9.66 -18.72
CA HIS A 187 3.72 10.98 -18.37
C HIS A 187 4.74 12.05 -18.69
N GLU A 188 4.21 13.10 -19.31
CA GLU A 188 4.85 14.28 -19.89
C GLU A 188 5.38 14.09 -21.31
N SER A 189 5.76 12.86 -21.72
CA SER A 189 6.25 12.62 -23.09
C SER A 189 5.19 12.05 -24.03
N ILE A 190 4.32 11.14 -23.53
CA ILE A 190 3.29 10.47 -24.34
C ILE A 190 1.91 10.91 -23.94
N PHE A 191 1.63 11.03 -22.62
CA PHE A 191 0.32 11.36 -22.07
C PHE A 191 0.39 12.48 -21.04
N ILE A 192 -0.53 13.43 -21.17
CA ILE A 192 -0.83 14.41 -20.11
C ILE A 192 -1.48 13.65 -18.93
N LYS A 193 -1.10 13.97 -17.71
CA LYS A 193 -1.56 13.33 -16.47
C LYS A 193 -2.96 13.76 -16.02
N ILE A 194 -3.83 14.11 -16.95
CA ILE A 194 -5.20 14.54 -16.70
C ILE A 194 -6.15 13.63 -17.48
N GLN A 195 -7.10 13.02 -16.80
CA GLN A 195 -8.12 12.19 -17.43
C GLN A 195 -8.94 12.99 -18.43
N GLY A 196 -9.15 12.44 -19.63
CA GLY A 196 -9.89 13.10 -20.72
C GLY A 196 -9.08 14.12 -21.52
N ALA A 197 -7.84 14.48 -21.11
CA ALA A 197 -7.06 15.52 -21.81
C ALA A 197 -6.29 15.00 -23.04
N ASN A 198 -6.25 13.69 -23.26
CA ASN A 198 -5.34 13.08 -24.25
C ASN A 198 -5.97 12.78 -25.61
N ASN A 199 -7.30 12.86 -25.75
CA ASN A 199 -8.03 12.55 -26.99
C ASN A 199 -7.48 11.31 -27.70
N ILE A 200 -7.54 10.16 -27.02
CA ILE A 200 -6.93 8.90 -27.47
C ILE A 200 -7.72 8.33 -28.64
N SER A 201 -7.07 8.09 -29.77
CA SER A 201 -7.72 7.57 -30.96
C SER A 201 -6.90 6.51 -31.70
N HIS A 202 -7.57 5.61 -32.42
CA HIS A 202 -6.93 4.61 -33.27
C HIS A 202 -6.06 5.23 -34.37
N SER A 203 -6.47 6.39 -34.95
CA SER A 203 -5.67 7.09 -35.93
C SER A 203 -4.29 7.44 -35.39
N GLN A 204 -4.25 8.05 -34.21
CA GLN A 204 -2.98 8.41 -33.57
C GLN A 204 -2.13 7.19 -33.17
N MET A 205 -2.78 6.11 -32.74
CA MET A 205 -2.07 4.86 -32.45
C MET A 205 -1.42 4.27 -33.71
N ASN A 206 -2.11 4.33 -34.85
CA ASN A 206 -1.57 3.87 -36.14
C ASN A 206 -0.39 4.70 -36.64
N GLU A 207 -0.34 5.97 -36.23
CA GLU A 207 0.80 6.87 -36.49
C GLU A 207 1.95 6.64 -35.53
N GLY A 208 1.90 5.65 -34.66
CA GLY A 208 2.93 5.38 -33.65
C GLY A 208 2.91 6.35 -32.47
N LYS A 209 1.80 7.04 -32.23
CA LYS A 209 1.60 7.95 -31.11
C LYS A 209 0.78 7.26 -30.00
N GLN A 210 0.73 7.87 -28.83
CA GLN A 210 -0.04 7.40 -27.68
C GLN A 210 0.23 5.91 -27.38
N CYS A 211 -0.79 5.06 -27.27
CA CYS A 211 -0.61 3.63 -27.03
C CYS A 211 0.18 2.95 -28.16
N GLY A 212 0.13 3.49 -29.39
CA GLY A 212 0.86 3.00 -30.57
C GLY A 212 2.37 3.08 -30.46
N VAL A 213 2.93 3.90 -29.55
CA VAL A 213 4.36 3.93 -29.26
C VAL A 213 4.88 2.52 -28.91
N CYS A 214 4.10 1.76 -28.15
CA CYS A 214 4.46 0.41 -27.70
C CYS A 214 3.59 -0.68 -28.35
N HIS A 215 2.29 -0.40 -28.59
CA HIS A 215 1.33 -1.35 -29.15
C HIS A 215 1.39 -1.37 -30.69
N ASN A 216 2.54 -1.78 -31.21
CA ASN A 216 2.94 -1.75 -32.62
C ASN A 216 3.36 -3.13 -33.16
N ASP A 217 2.96 -4.22 -32.52
CA ASP A 217 3.33 -5.62 -32.81
C ASP A 217 4.82 -5.95 -32.58
N THR A 218 5.67 -4.98 -32.20
CA THR A 218 7.08 -5.20 -31.92
C THR A 218 7.36 -5.24 -30.43
N ILE A 219 6.96 -4.19 -29.69
CA ILE A 219 7.14 -4.09 -28.24
C ILE A 219 6.02 -4.82 -27.53
N ALA A 220 4.77 -4.53 -27.91
CA ALA A 220 3.58 -5.16 -27.38
C ALA A 220 2.64 -5.53 -28.53
N PHE A 221 1.54 -6.20 -28.22
CA PHE A 221 0.53 -6.56 -29.22
C PHE A 221 -0.01 -5.32 -29.94
N GLY A 222 -0.24 -5.44 -31.25
CA GLY A 222 -0.70 -4.33 -32.08
C GLY A 222 -2.13 -3.91 -31.79
N ALA A 223 -2.36 -2.61 -31.68
CA ALA A 223 -3.66 -2.03 -31.38
C ALA A 223 -4.75 -2.39 -32.40
N ASN A 224 -4.36 -2.63 -33.69
CA ASN A 224 -5.29 -2.90 -34.79
C ASN A 224 -5.78 -4.34 -34.89
N LYS A 225 -5.13 -5.30 -34.21
CA LYS A 225 -5.39 -6.73 -34.40
C LYS A 225 -6.06 -7.40 -33.21
N GLN A 226 -6.02 -6.80 -32.04
CA GLN A 226 -6.41 -7.46 -30.81
C GLN A 226 -7.36 -6.57 -29.97
N CYS A 227 -8.42 -6.10 -30.59
CA CYS A 227 -9.40 -5.17 -30.00
C CYS A 227 -9.89 -5.63 -28.61
N ALA A 228 -10.18 -6.94 -28.46
CA ALA A 228 -10.68 -7.52 -27.22
C ALA A 228 -9.67 -7.52 -26.04
N LYS A 229 -8.42 -7.09 -26.25
CA LYS A 229 -7.46 -6.93 -25.15
C LYS A 229 -7.58 -5.58 -24.44
N CYS A 230 -8.14 -4.59 -25.14
CA CYS A 230 -8.35 -3.23 -24.62
C CYS A 230 -9.83 -2.97 -24.34
N HIS A 231 -10.72 -3.35 -25.28
CA HIS A 231 -12.16 -3.15 -25.22
C HIS A 231 -12.82 -4.24 -24.37
N ILE A 232 -12.76 -4.11 -23.03
CA ILE A 232 -13.16 -5.15 -22.07
C ILE A 232 -14.08 -4.67 -20.95
N ALA A 233 -14.41 -3.38 -20.89
CA ALA A 233 -15.26 -2.86 -19.84
C ALA A 233 -16.65 -3.55 -19.84
N GLY A 234 -17.12 -3.93 -18.66
CA GLY A 234 -18.39 -4.63 -18.51
C GLY A 234 -18.35 -6.12 -18.88
N LYS A 235 -17.17 -6.71 -19.08
CA LYS A 235 -16.97 -8.14 -19.27
C LYS A 235 -16.32 -8.78 -18.03
N PRO A 236 -17.10 -9.22 -17.04
CA PRO A 236 -16.58 -9.65 -15.73
C PRO A 236 -15.52 -10.75 -15.82
N GLU A 237 -15.65 -11.68 -16.77
CA GLU A 237 -14.68 -12.76 -16.98
C GLU A 237 -13.32 -12.25 -17.47
N VAL A 238 -13.31 -11.14 -18.21
CA VAL A 238 -12.08 -10.51 -18.72
C VAL A 238 -11.53 -9.51 -17.71
N GLU A 239 -12.39 -8.75 -17.04
CA GLU A 239 -11.99 -7.84 -15.97
C GLU A 239 -11.26 -8.59 -14.84
N ARG A 240 -11.65 -9.82 -14.56
CA ARG A 240 -10.97 -10.68 -13.61
C ARG A 240 -9.50 -10.94 -13.98
N LEU A 241 -9.16 -10.94 -15.27
CA LEU A 241 -7.77 -11.11 -15.73
C LEU A 241 -6.89 -9.91 -15.39
N LEU A 242 -7.49 -8.76 -15.05
CA LEU A 242 -6.79 -7.59 -14.55
C LEU A 242 -6.49 -7.69 -13.05
N ASP A 243 -6.93 -8.75 -12.37
CA ASP A 243 -6.59 -9.01 -10.98
C ASP A 243 -5.12 -9.43 -10.87
N PRO A 244 -4.26 -8.70 -10.12
CA PRO A 244 -2.86 -9.04 -9.95
C PRO A 244 -2.62 -10.47 -9.46
N ARG A 245 -3.58 -11.05 -8.76
CA ARG A 245 -3.51 -12.44 -8.25
C ARG A 245 -3.59 -13.51 -9.35
N HIS A 246 -4.07 -13.13 -10.55
CA HIS A 246 -4.24 -14.02 -11.70
C HIS A 246 -3.24 -13.74 -12.83
N VAL A 247 -2.23 -12.93 -12.56
CA VAL A 247 -1.25 -12.53 -13.57
C VAL A 247 -0.34 -13.70 -13.95
N ASP A 248 -0.07 -13.83 -15.23
CA ASP A 248 0.95 -14.74 -15.75
C ASP A 248 2.33 -14.09 -15.64
N HIS A 249 3.04 -14.44 -14.58
CA HIS A 249 4.37 -13.89 -14.28
C HIS A 249 5.40 -14.20 -15.37
N ASN A 250 5.29 -15.33 -16.07
CA ASN A 250 6.22 -15.69 -17.14
C ASN A 250 6.03 -14.75 -18.34
N LYS A 251 4.79 -14.41 -18.68
CA LYS A 251 4.50 -13.41 -19.71
C LYS A 251 5.02 -12.03 -19.33
N ILE A 252 4.88 -11.62 -18.08
CA ILE A 252 5.43 -10.35 -17.60
C ILE A 252 6.96 -10.37 -17.74
N LYS A 253 7.62 -11.43 -17.28
CA LYS A 253 9.07 -11.57 -17.37
C LYS A 253 9.56 -11.52 -18.83
N ASP A 254 8.88 -12.21 -19.72
CA ASP A 254 9.23 -12.21 -21.15
C ASP A 254 9.11 -10.82 -21.77
N VAL A 255 8.03 -10.09 -21.52
CA VAL A 255 7.86 -8.72 -22.00
C VAL A 255 8.87 -7.78 -21.36
N ALA A 256 9.10 -7.89 -20.05
CA ALA A 256 10.08 -7.08 -19.33
C ALA A 256 11.49 -7.25 -19.93
N SER A 257 11.90 -8.49 -20.20
CA SER A 257 13.21 -8.80 -20.81
C SER A 257 13.38 -8.15 -22.17
N ARG A 258 12.34 -8.16 -23.01
CA ARG A 258 12.36 -7.49 -24.33
C ARG A 258 12.47 -5.97 -24.23
N LEU A 259 11.97 -5.38 -23.17
CA LEU A 259 12.02 -3.94 -22.92
C LEU A 259 13.30 -3.50 -22.19
N GLY A 260 14.17 -4.45 -21.82
CA GLY A 260 15.34 -4.17 -20.99
C GLY A 260 15.02 -3.90 -19.52
N ALA A 261 13.80 -4.22 -19.08
CA ALA A 261 13.43 -4.21 -17.67
C ALA A 261 13.81 -5.53 -17.00
N GLU A 262 14.10 -5.50 -15.71
CA GLU A 262 14.35 -6.71 -14.95
C GLU A 262 13.08 -7.13 -14.19
N TRP A 263 12.76 -8.40 -14.30
CA TRP A 263 11.70 -9.03 -13.51
C TRP A 263 12.22 -10.34 -12.94
N ASN A 264 12.43 -10.38 -11.64
CA ASN A 264 12.94 -11.56 -10.95
C ASN A 264 11.83 -12.29 -10.21
N ILE A 265 11.09 -13.12 -10.93
CA ILE A 265 9.96 -13.89 -10.40
C ILE A 265 10.39 -14.87 -9.29
N GLU A 266 11.65 -15.28 -9.27
CA GLU A 266 12.18 -16.23 -8.28
C GLU A 266 12.24 -15.60 -6.89
N ASN A 267 12.31 -14.27 -6.82
CA ASN A 267 12.23 -13.51 -5.58
C ASN A 267 10.78 -13.30 -5.09
N ILE A 268 9.77 -13.78 -5.83
CA ILE A 268 8.38 -13.73 -5.37
C ILE A 268 8.03 -15.08 -4.72
N PRO A 269 7.93 -15.14 -3.40
CA PRO A 269 7.50 -16.33 -2.70
C PRO A 269 6.09 -16.73 -3.14
N GLY A 270 5.87 -18.04 -3.39
CA GLY A 270 4.58 -18.54 -3.85
C GLY A 270 4.13 -18.04 -5.24
N LYS A 271 4.99 -17.30 -5.97
CA LYS A 271 4.70 -16.72 -7.29
C LYS A 271 3.49 -15.76 -7.29
N ALA A 272 3.17 -15.13 -6.16
CA ALA A 272 2.13 -14.13 -6.03
C ALA A 272 2.73 -12.73 -5.95
N ILE A 273 2.09 -11.74 -6.60
CA ILE A 273 2.47 -10.34 -6.45
C ILE A 273 2.13 -9.91 -5.01
N PRO A 274 3.08 -9.32 -4.26
CA PRO A 274 2.80 -8.83 -2.91
C PRO A 274 1.74 -7.74 -2.94
N LEU A 275 0.76 -7.89 -2.05
CA LEU A 275 -0.32 -6.94 -1.86
C LEU A 275 -0.17 -6.25 -0.51
N ASP A 276 -0.62 -5.01 -0.43
CA ASP A 276 -0.74 -4.30 0.83
C ASP A 276 -1.96 -4.80 1.64
N ARG A 277 -2.13 -4.28 2.86
CA ARG A 277 -3.24 -4.67 3.77
C ARG A 277 -4.64 -4.38 3.21
N PHE A 278 -4.76 -3.58 2.15
CA PHE A 278 -6.00 -3.30 1.44
C PHE A 278 -6.18 -4.13 0.17
N GLY A 279 -5.23 -5.03 -0.12
CA GLY A 279 -5.27 -5.90 -1.30
C GLY A 279 -4.78 -5.23 -2.59
N PHE A 280 -4.13 -4.06 -2.52
CA PHE A 280 -3.47 -3.42 -3.65
C PHE A 280 -2.02 -3.85 -3.76
N ILE A 281 -1.45 -3.73 -4.96
CA ILE A 281 -0.05 -4.07 -5.19
C ILE A 281 0.83 -3.19 -4.29
N ASP A 282 1.68 -3.84 -3.50
CA ASP A 282 2.69 -3.15 -2.71
C ASP A 282 3.94 -2.87 -3.56
N TRP A 283 3.95 -1.72 -4.19
CA TRP A 283 5.04 -1.29 -5.07
C TRP A 283 6.35 -1.06 -4.34
N ILE A 284 6.30 -0.75 -3.05
CA ILE A 284 7.48 -0.59 -2.22
C ILE A 284 8.13 -1.95 -2.01
N LYS A 285 7.35 -2.95 -1.59
CA LYS A 285 7.84 -4.33 -1.47
C LYS A 285 8.41 -4.85 -2.79
N LEU A 286 7.73 -4.65 -3.91
CA LEU A 286 8.25 -5.05 -5.22
C LEU A 286 9.62 -4.42 -5.54
N GLY A 287 9.80 -3.15 -5.19
CA GLY A 287 11.06 -2.44 -5.35
C GLY A 287 12.15 -2.97 -4.39
N ASP A 288 11.83 -3.10 -3.11
CA ASP A 288 12.76 -3.58 -2.07
C ASP A 288 13.24 -5.00 -2.36
N MET A 289 12.33 -5.85 -2.81
CA MET A 289 12.62 -7.23 -3.20
C MET A 289 13.42 -7.32 -4.49
N ARG A 290 13.60 -6.22 -5.20
CA ARG A 290 14.18 -6.20 -6.55
C ARG A 290 13.53 -7.20 -7.50
N VAL A 291 12.22 -7.39 -7.34
CA VAL A 291 11.42 -8.27 -8.18
C VAL A 291 11.21 -7.65 -9.55
N ILE A 292 11.00 -6.33 -9.58
CA ILE A 292 10.86 -5.56 -10.81
C ILE A 292 11.92 -4.47 -10.88
N LYS A 293 12.36 -4.20 -12.10
CA LYS A 293 13.21 -3.04 -12.42
C LYS A 293 12.66 -2.43 -13.71
N PRO A 294 11.58 -1.65 -13.59
CA PRO A 294 10.96 -1.04 -14.75
C PRO A 294 11.89 -0.02 -15.39
N VAL A 295 11.84 0.10 -16.71
CA VAL A 295 12.65 1.09 -17.44
C VAL A 295 12.21 2.52 -17.08
N ALA A 296 13.20 3.41 -17.01
CA ALA A 296 13.00 4.81 -16.68
C ALA A 296 12.83 5.71 -17.93
N SER A 297 13.19 5.19 -19.11
CA SER A 297 13.05 5.90 -20.38
C SER A 297 13.07 4.92 -21.54
N LEU A 298 12.50 5.30 -22.67
CA LEU A 298 12.67 4.62 -23.95
C LEU A 298 14.00 4.99 -24.65
N SER A 299 14.66 6.05 -24.20
CA SER A 299 15.99 6.45 -24.67
C SER A 299 17.08 5.75 -23.87
N LYS A 300 18.09 5.22 -24.57
CA LYS A 300 19.26 4.58 -23.96
C LYS A 300 20.21 5.59 -23.28
N ASP A 301 20.16 6.85 -23.70
CA ASP A 301 21.03 7.92 -23.18
C ASP A 301 20.44 8.64 -21.96
N PHE A 302 19.27 8.20 -21.49
CA PHE A 302 18.61 8.82 -20.36
C PHE A 302 19.37 8.58 -19.06
N LYS A 303 19.74 9.67 -18.38
CA LYS A 303 20.32 9.62 -17.04
C LYS A 303 19.24 9.87 -16.01
N GLU A 304 19.04 8.91 -15.13
CA GLU A 304 18.05 9.00 -14.08
C GLU A 304 18.56 9.82 -12.90
N GLU A 305 17.79 10.85 -12.51
CA GLU A 305 18.05 11.63 -11.31
C GLU A 305 17.15 11.14 -10.18
N ILE A 306 17.76 10.77 -9.06
CA ILE A 306 17.07 10.36 -7.83
C ILE A 306 17.49 11.30 -6.72
N ARG A 307 16.49 11.93 -6.07
CA ARG A 307 16.71 12.83 -4.95
C ARG A 307 16.56 12.08 -3.64
N GLU A 308 17.62 12.03 -2.84
CA GLU A 308 17.66 11.31 -1.57
C GLU A 308 17.39 12.23 -0.37
N THR A 309 16.31 12.98 -0.39
CA THR A 309 15.91 13.85 0.73
C THR A 309 14.53 13.48 1.23
N ALA A 310 14.30 13.65 2.53
CA ALA A 310 12.99 13.46 3.14
C ALA A 310 12.49 14.76 3.77
N ILE A 311 11.17 14.95 3.79
CA ILE A 311 10.51 16.10 4.43
C ILE A 311 9.55 15.57 5.49
N LEU A 312 9.69 16.08 6.71
CA LEU A 312 8.77 15.83 7.80
C LEU A 312 7.67 16.88 7.80
N PHE A 313 6.43 16.42 7.67
CA PHE A 313 5.23 17.25 7.81
C PHE A 313 4.60 16.97 9.16
N GLU A 314 4.57 17.96 10.02
CA GLU A 314 3.94 17.84 11.33
C GLU A 314 2.42 17.82 11.18
N ALA A 315 1.77 16.74 11.61
CA ALA A 315 0.31 16.67 11.66
C ALA A 315 -0.22 17.63 12.74
N VAL A 316 -1.36 18.28 12.45
CA VAL A 316 -1.97 19.25 13.38
C VAL A 316 -2.46 18.58 14.66
N SER A 317 -3.10 17.41 14.51
CA SER A 317 -3.61 16.65 15.65
C SER A 317 -2.47 16.06 16.48
N PRO A 318 -2.45 16.29 17.79
CA PRO A 318 -1.42 15.72 18.67
C PRO A 318 -1.50 14.19 18.79
N SER A 319 -2.63 13.60 18.47
CA SER A 319 -2.84 12.14 18.47
C SER A 319 -2.49 11.46 17.16
N THR A 320 -2.17 12.22 16.12
CA THR A 320 -1.85 11.69 14.80
C THR A 320 -0.35 11.81 14.56
N ASN A 321 0.29 10.71 14.19
CA ASN A 321 1.70 10.69 13.79
C ASN A 321 1.98 11.68 12.66
N ASP A 322 3.22 12.14 12.59
CA ASP A 322 3.68 13.02 11.54
C ASP A 322 3.92 12.26 10.23
N VAL A 323 3.87 12.99 9.13
CA VAL A 323 4.05 12.40 7.79
C VAL A 323 5.50 12.56 7.36
N LEU A 324 6.12 11.48 6.90
CA LEU A 324 7.41 11.53 6.24
C LEU A 324 7.23 11.36 4.73
N PHE A 325 7.53 12.41 3.98
CA PHE A 325 7.59 12.36 2.53
C PHE A 325 9.03 12.07 2.09
N ASP A 326 9.20 10.99 1.34
CA ASP A 326 10.49 10.56 0.83
C ASP A 326 10.60 10.87 -0.67
N HIS A 327 11.47 11.81 -1.02
CA HIS A 327 11.75 12.14 -2.41
C HIS A 327 12.37 10.96 -3.17
N LYS A 328 13.17 10.09 -2.52
CA LYS A 328 13.81 8.95 -3.18
C LYS A 328 12.79 8.04 -3.85
N VAL A 329 11.74 7.67 -3.11
CA VAL A 329 10.66 6.82 -3.62
C VAL A 329 9.95 7.49 -4.79
N HIS A 330 9.64 8.78 -4.68
CA HIS A 330 8.89 9.51 -5.71
C HIS A 330 9.75 9.82 -6.95
N SER A 331 11.00 10.28 -6.77
CA SER A 331 11.91 10.57 -7.88
C SER A 331 12.37 9.32 -8.62
N TRP A 332 12.32 8.16 -7.96
CA TRP A 332 12.52 6.89 -8.65
C TRP A 332 11.42 6.60 -9.68
N TRP A 333 10.17 6.99 -9.40
CA TRP A 333 9.03 6.81 -10.31
C TRP A 333 8.83 7.98 -11.28
N HIS A 334 9.11 9.22 -10.86
CA HIS A 334 8.73 10.45 -11.54
C HIS A 334 9.93 11.37 -11.81
N ASN A 335 9.79 12.26 -12.81
CA ASN A 335 10.68 13.39 -12.96
C ASN A 335 10.33 14.50 -11.97
N CYS A 336 11.29 15.39 -11.68
CA CYS A 336 11.06 16.54 -10.82
C CYS A 336 9.91 17.43 -11.33
N SER A 337 9.83 17.63 -12.64
CA SER A 337 8.79 18.42 -13.33
C SER A 337 7.38 17.85 -13.21
N THR A 338 7.24 16.56 -12.86
CA THR A 338 5.93 15.97 -12.58
C THR A 338 5.25 16.60 -11.36
N CYS A 339 6.06 16.97 -10.37
CA CYS A 339 5.59 17.56 -9.13
C CYS A 339 5.80 19.08 -9.10
N HIS A 340 6.94 19.57 -9.58
CA HIS A 340 7.36 20.96 -9.45
C HIS A 340 7.30 21.73 -10.78
N PRO A 341 6.75 22.94 -10.82
CA PRO A 341 5.95 23.60 -9.78
C PRO A 341 4.46 23.25 -9.83
N LYS A 342 4.05 22.29 -10.69
CA LYS A 342 2.65 22.04 -11.05
C LYS A 342 1.76 21.61 -9.87
N ILE A 343 2.28 20.75 -8.99
CA ILE A 343 1.57 20.21 -7.82
C ILE A 343 2.08 20.90 -6.56
N PHE A 344 3.40 21.03 -6.47
CA PHE A 344 4.08 21.62 -5.32
C PHE A 344 5.10 22.67 -5.79
N GLU A 345 5.07 23.82 -5.15
CA GLU A 345 6.19 24.77 -5.23
C GLU A 345 7.47 24.10 -4.73
N ALA A 346 8.60 24.39 -5.40
CA ALA A 346 9.90 23.82 -5.04
C ALA A 346 10.54 24.53 -3.83
N GLU A 347 9.71 24.98 -2.90
CA GLU A 347 10.09 25.71 -1.70
C GLU A 347 9.53 25.01 -0.46
N LEU A 348 10.40 24.76 0.53
CA LEU A 348 9.98 24.15 1.79
C LEU A 348 9.02 25.06 2.55
N GLY A 349 7.79 24.59 2.80
CA GLY A 349 6.73 25.39 3.41
C GLY A 349 5.95 26.29 2.45
N GLY A 350 6.28 26.28 1.16
CA GLY A 350 5.60 27.08 0.13
C GLY A 350 4.17 26.62 -0.21
N ASN A 351 3.77 25.44 0.29
CA ASN A 351 2.48 24.83 -0.05
C ASN A 351 1.59 24.73 1.19
N ASP A 352 0.28 24.97 1.03
CA ASP A 352 -0.72 24.76 2.09
C ASP A 352 -1.42 23.41 1.90
N GLU A 353 -0.62 22.32 1.80
CA GLU A 353 -1.25 21.01 1.70
C GLU A 353 -1.82 20.58 3.07
N ARG A 354 -3.06 20.12 3.01
CA ARG A 354 -3.83 19.60 4.15
C ARG A 354 -4.51 18.31 3.73
N MET A 355 -4.86 17.48 4.72
CA MET A 355 -5.52 16.21 4.43
C MET A 355 -6.82 16.39 3.65
N ILE A 356 -7.58 17.46 3.92
CA ILE A 356 -8.82 17.76 3.18
C ILE A 356 -8.52 18.00 1.69
N TYR A 357 -7.49 18.78 1.37
CA TYR A 357 -7.12 19.05 -0.01
C TYR A 357 -6.59 17.82 -0.74
N ASN A 358 -5.87 16.95 -0.01
CA ASN A 358 -5.45 15.66 -0.54
C ASN A 358 -6.65 14.76 -0.86
N ALA A 359 -7.67 14.74 0.02
CA ALA A 359 -8.91 14.00 -0.20
C ALA A 359 -9.73 14.54 -1.39
N GLU A 360 -9.66 15.85 -1.66
CA GLU A 360 -10.26 16.50 -2.82
C GLU A 360 -9.50 16.21 -4.13
N GLY A 361 -8.34 15.54 -4.06
CA GLY A 361 -7.54 15.20 -5.22
C GLY A 361 -6.50 16.23 -5.59
N ARG A 362 -6.15 17.15 -4.67
CA ARG A 362 -5.04 18.13 -4.82
C ARG A 362 -3.77 17.57 -4.18
N TYR A 363 -2.63 18.17 -4.45
CA TYR A 363 -1.34 17.77 -3.88
C TYR A 363 -1.07 16.26 -3.96
N CYS A 364 -0.88 15.59 -2.83
CA CYS A 364 -0.70 14.12 -2.80
C CYS A 364 -1.89 13.38 -3.43
N GLY A 365 -3.10 13.95 -3.38
CA GLY A 365 -4.33 13.41 -3.97
C GLY A 365 -4.35 13.36 -5.49
N GLU A 366 -3.43 14.03 -6.17
CA GLU A 366 -3.27 13.90 -7.62
C GLU A 366 -2.98 12.45 -8.04
N CYS A 367 -2.29 11.69 -7.20
CA CYS A 367 -1.87 10.31 -7.47
C CYS A 367 -2.45 9.31 -6.47
N HIS A 368 -2.41 9.64 -5.15
CA HIS A 368 -2.89 8.75 -4.10
C HIS A 368 -4.41 8.61 -4.12
N SER A 369 -4.90 7.39 -3.93
CA SER A 369 -6.29 6.95 -4.14
C SER A 369 -6.76 6.92 -5.61
N ARG A 370 -5.90 7.28 -6.57
CA ARG A 370 -6.19 7.19 -8.02
C ARG A 370 -5.32 6.15 -8.71
N VAL A 371 -4.00 6.30 -8.61
CA VAL A 371 -3.00 5.43 -9.25
C VAL A 371 -1.93 4.94 -8.27
N ALA A 372 -1.89 5.47 -7.07
CA ALA A 372 -1.04 5.06 -5.97
C ALA A 372 -1.90 4.57 -4.79
N PHE A 373 -1.28 4.10 -3.70
CA PHE A 373 -2.01 3.56 -2.57
C PHE A 373 -3.07 4.52 -2.01
N THR A 374 -4.10 3.94 -1.41
CA THR A 374 -5.28 4.68 -0.92
C THR A 374 -4.98 5.48 0.35
N PHE A 375 -5.66 6.63 0.52
CA PHE A 375 -5.68 7.37 1.79
C PHE A 375 -6.31 6.62 2.96
N ALA A 376 -7.03 5.52 2.71
CA ALA A 376 -7.46 4.62 3.78
C ALA A 376 -6.28 3.98 4.53
N ASP A 377 -5.08 3.93 3.90
CA ASP A 377 -3.85 3.49 4.53
C ASP A 377 -3.11 4.65 5.20
N CYS A 378 -3.70 5.16 6.29
CA CYS A 378 -3.17 6.31 7.03
C CYS A 378 -1.71 6.12 7.44
N LEU A 379 -1.34 4.90 7.85
CA LEU A 379 -0.02 4.60 8.39
C LEU A 379 1.08 4.56 7.33
N LYS A 380 0.74 4.49 6.05
CA LYS A 380 1.76 4.65 4.99
C LYS A 380 2.32 6.06 4.91
N CYS A 381 1.56 7.05 5.37
CA CYS A 381 1.98 8.45 5.44
C CYS A 381 2.29 8.87 6.88
N HIS A 382 1.34 8.64 7.81
CA HIS A 382 1.41 9.03 9.21
C HIS A 382 2.19 7.99 10.04
N LYS A 383 3.52 7.97 9.90
CA LYS A 383 4.37 6.93 10.47
C LYS A 383 5.43 7.44 11.46
N VAL A 384 5.66 8.74 11.54
CA VAL A 384 6.65 9.30 12.45
C VAL A 384 5.96 9.72 13.76
N PRO A 385 6.30 9.11 14.90
CA PRO A 385 5.74 9.49 16.18
C PRO A 385 6.02 10.96 16.51
N LYS A 386 5.06 11.61 17.18
CA LYS A 386 5.21 13.01 17.60
C LYS A 386 6.50 13.27 18.37
N GLY A 387 7.16 14.38 18.00
CA GLY A 387 8.42 14.80 18.61
C GLY A 387 9.65 14.02 18.15
N LYS A 388 9.51 13.05 17.24
CA LYS A 388 10.66 12.38 16.62
C LYS A 388 10.95 13.02 15.26
N ILE A 389 12.21 13.29 14.99
CA ILE A 389 12.70 13.80 13.72
C ILE A 389 13.62 12.74 13.14
N PRO A 390 13.27 12.11 12.01
CA PRO A 390 14.16 11.17 11.34
C PRO A 390 15.45 11.85 10.90
N GLU A 391 16.58 11.14 10.99
CA GLU A 391 17.88 11.66 10.60
C GLU A 391 17.87 12.14 9.14
N GLY A 392 18.40 13.34 8.91
CA GLY A 392 18.45 13.95 7.59
C GLY A 392 17.13 14.46 7.03
N ALA A 393 16.02 14.34 7.76
CA ALA A 393 14.73 14.89 7.32
C ALA A 393 14.70 16.42 7.50
N MET A 394 14.24 17.11 6.47
CA MET A 394 13.95 18.54 6.54
C MET A 394 12.57 18.74 7.20
N ILE A 395 12.48 19.64 8.16
CA ILE A 395 11.21 19.97 8.80
C ILE A 395 10.51 21.04 7.98
N ARG A 396 9.27 20.76 7.60
CA ARG A 396 8.44 21.76 6.95
C ARG A 396 8.02 22.84 7.95
N ASN A 397 8.45 24.06 7.71
CA ASN A 397 7.92 25.23 8.42
C ASN A 397 6.60 25.64 7.74
N ARG A 398 5.48 25.51 8.45
CA ARG A 398 4.21 26.04 7.95
C ARG A 398 4.30 27.57 7.89
N ARG A 399 4.01 28.17 6.75
CA ARG A 399 3.66 29.59 6.72
C ARG A 399 2.38 29.78 7.54
N PRO A 400 2.30 30.76 8.43
CA PRO A 400 1.03 31.12 9.05
C PRO A 400 0.01 31.35 7.91
N PRO A 401 -1.26 30.94 8.08
CA PRO A 401 -2.27 31.27 7.10
C PRO A 401 -2.26 32.79 6.86
N GLU A 402 -2.16 33.22 5.62
CA GLU A 402 -2.39 34.63 5.27
C GLU A 402 -3.79 34.97 5.73
N ILE A 403 -3.90 35.74 6.80
CA ILE A 403 -5.16 36.32 7.23
C ILE A 403 -5.47 37.41 6.19
N LYS A 404 -6.22 37.05 5.16
CA LYS A 404 -6.88 38.05 4.32
C LYS A 404 -7.92 38.71 5.20
N ASP A 405 -7.75 40.00 5.40
CA ASP A 405 -8.60 40.82 6.24
C ASP A 405 -10.08 40.47 6.05
N GLY A 406 -10.70 39.88 7.07
CA GLY A 406 -12.14 39.76 7.22
C GLY A 406 -12.75 38.33 7.17
N GLU A 407 -12.05 37.26 6.84
CA GLU A 407 -12.61 35.92 6.91
C GLU A 407 -11.88 35.06 7.97
N VAL A 408 -12.48 34.95 9.15
CA VAL A 408 -12.16 33.91 10.11
C VAL A 408 -12.74 32.61 9.57
N LEU A 409 -11.95 31.84 8.82
CA LEU A 409 -12.30 30.46 8.48
C LEU A 409 -12.22 29.65 9.78
N SER A 410 -13.40 29.28 10.29
CA SER A 410 -13.57 28.33 11.40
C SER A 410 -12.78 27.07 11.13
N GLN A 411 -12.01 26.67 12.12
CA GLN A 411 -11.15 25.49 12.17
C GLN A 411 -11.93 24.19 11.98
#